data_940564031551c540ffd3095decd0bd9c
#
_entry.id   940564031551c540ffd3095decd0bd9c
#
_cell.length_a   1.000
_cell.length_b   1.000
_cell.length_c   1.000
_cell.angle_alpha   90.00
_cell.angle_beta   90.00
_cell.angle_gamma   90.00
#
_symmetry.space_group_name_H-M   'P 1'
#
loop_
_entity.id
_entity.type
_entity.pdbx_description
1 polymer ?
#
loop_
_entity_poly.entity_id
_entity_poly.type
_entity_poly.pdbx_seq_one_letter_code
_entity_poly.pdbx_strand_id
1 'polypeptide(L)'
;ILGLLTAVYDVDIIVDSLPLQRDGDDRHISAYDFSWRQIKHPYDLIVYQLGNAKCHDYIWPYMFRYPGLVVLHDGQLHQARVRLLLKQKRYEDYRAEFEYNHPDARADIAYLGIAGLLGSLHYFWPMLRTVVNSARVVAVHNAILVRELQDRFPEARIDRIRMGVPNAAAASRAEHI
;
A
#
# COMPACT_ATOMS: atom_id res chain seq x y z
N ILE A 1 0.57 15.35 9.74
CA ILE A 1 0.73 15.36 8.26
C ILE A 1 -0.58 15.79 7.61
N LEU A 2 -1.73 15.18 7.96
CA LEU A 2 -3.01 15.49 7.35
C LEU A 2 -3.35 17.00 7.43
N GLY A 3 -3.22 17.62 8.61
CA GLY A 3 -3.48 19.05 8.77
C GLY A 3 -2.58 19.97 7.93
N LEU A 4 -1.39 19.52 7.54
CA LEU A 4 -0.52 20.26 6.63
C LEU A 4 -0.98 20.11 5.17
N LEU A 5 -1.45 18.93 4.80
CA LEU A 5 -1.96 18.67 3.45
C LEU A 5 -3.28 19.42 3.21
N THR A 6 -4.19 19.39 4.16
CA THR A 6 -5.50 20.07 4.06
C THR A 6 -5.42 21.59 4.08
N ALA A 7 -4.27 22.16 4.49
CA ALA A 7 -4.03 23.60 4.38
C ALA A 7 -3.75 24.06 2.92
N VAL A 8 -3.37 23.13 2.03
CA VAL A 8 -2.93 23.44 0.66
C VAL A 8 -3.80 22.72 -0.38
N TYR A 9 -4.33 21.54 -0.04
CA TYR A 9 -5.07 20.67 -0.93
C TYR A 9 -6.46 20.37 -0.39
N ASP A 10 -7.40 20.14 -1.28
CA ASP A 10 -8.66 19.49 -0.96
C ASP A 10 -8.42 17.98 -0.87
N VAL A 11 -8.61 17.41 0.33
CA VAL A 11 -8.18 16.03 0.64
C VAL A 11 -9.35 15.21 1.14
N ASP A 12 -9.68 14.16 0.39
CA ASP A 12 -10.58 13.10 0.83
C ASP A 12 -9.77 11.93 1.43
N ILE A 13 -10.27 11.37 2.53
CA ILE A 13 -9.67 10.21 3.20
C ILE A 13 -10.54 8.99 2.91
N ILE A 14 -10.00 8.07 2.12
CA ILE A 14 -10.72 6.85 1.76
C ILE A 14 -10.42 5.77 2.80
N VAL A 15 -11.48 5.19 3.37
CA VAL A 15 -11.39 4.16 4.42
C VAL A 15 -12.24 2.93 4.04
N ASP A 16 -11.84 1.75 4.50
CA ASP A 16 -12.56 0.48 4.24
C ASP A 16 -14.01 0.54 4.78
N SER A 17 -14.14 1.02 6.01
CA SER A 17 -15.44 1.21 6.66
C SER A 17 -15.48 2.55 7.38
N LEU A 18 -16.61 3.25 7.24
CA LEU A 18 -16.81 4.49 7.97
C LEU A 18 -16.97 4.19 9.47
N PRO A 19 -16.37 5.01 10.36
CA PRO A 19 -16.62 4.90 11.78
C PRO A 19 -18.10 5.10 12.10
N LEU A 20 -18.62 4.36 13.08
CA LEU A 20 -20.04 4.40 13.50
C LEU A 20 -20.45 5.77 14.05
N GLN A 21 -19.49 6.53 14.62
CA GLN A 21 -19.69 7.92 15.05
C GLN A 21 -18.87 8.82 14.12
N ARG A 22 -19.53 9.71 13.41
CA ARG A 22 -18.91 10.79 12.63
C ARG A 22 -18.83 12.02 13.54
N ASP A 23 -17.65 12.34 14.01
CA ASP A 23 -17.37 13.64 14.61
C ASP A 23 -17.23 14.70 13.50
N GLY A 24 -18.30 14.97 12.76
CA GLY A 24 -18.40 16.14 11.85
C GLY A 24 -17.34 16.28 10.75
N ASP A 25 -16.44 15.29 10.54
CA ASP A 25 -15.42 15.35 9.50
C ASP A 25 -15.92 14.65 8.22
N ASP A 26 -16.53 15.46 7.32
CA ASP A 26 -17.08 15.02 6.03
C ASP A 26 -16.01 14.55 5.03
N ARG A 27 -14.72 14.60 5.39
CA ARG A 27 -13.61 14.19 4.53
C ARG A 27 -13.39 12.69 4.48
N HIS A 28 -13.97 11.91 5.41
CA HIS A 28 -13.89 10.46 5.38
C HIS A 28 -14.93 9.87 4.44
N ILE A 29 -14.48 9.10 3.47
CA ILE A 29 -15.29 8.50 2.40
C ILE A 29 -15.13 7.00 2.45
N SER A 30 -16.23 6.27 2.30
CA SER A 30 -16.17 4.82 2.16
C SER A 30 -15.44 4.42 0.88
N ALA A 31 -14.60 3.41 0.97
CA ALA A 31 -13.94 2.84 -0.21
C ALA A 31 -14.95 2.36 -1.26
N TYR A 32 -16.17 1.95 -0.85
CA TYR A 32 -17.24 1.59 -1.79
C TYR A 32 -17.70 2.76 -2.67
N ASP A 33 -17.59 4.00 -2.18
CA ASP A 33 -18.00 5.20 -2.92
C ASP A 33 -16.85 5.77 -3.78
N PHE A 34 -15.62 5.30 -3.56
CA PHE A 34 -14.43 5.84 -4.20
C PHE A 34 -14.52 5.80 -5.74
N SER A 35 -14.84 4.63 -6.31
CA SER A 35 -14.89 4.48 -7.77
C SER A 35 -15.93 5.39 -8.41
N TRP A 36 -17.08 5.57 -7.75
CA TRP A 36 -18.12 6.50 -8.20
C TRP A 36 -17.64 7.95 -8.16
N ARG A 37 -17.00 8.35 -7.07
CA ARG A 37 -16.42 9.70 -6.95
C ARG A 37 -15.35 9.93 -8.01
N GLN A 38 -14.43 8.99 -8.18
CA GLN A 38 -13.37 9.07 -9.18
C GLN A 38 -13.91 9.21 -10.62
N ILE A 39 -15.07 8.65 -10.93
CA ILE A 39 -15.71 8.81 -12.23
C ILE A 39 -16.38 10.18 -12.37
N LYS A 40 -17.04 10.66 -11.33
CA LYS A 40 -17.76 11.93 -11.33
C LYS A 40 -16.84 13.15 -11.22
N HIS A 41 -15.87 13.08 -10.33
CA HIS A 41 -14.92 14.12 -9.99
C HIS A 41 -13.54 13.47 -9.81
N PRO A 42 -12.78 13.26 -10.90
CA PRO A 42 -11.49 12.60 -10.85
C PRO A 42 -10.52 13.33 -9.90
N TYR A 43 -9.84 12.57 -9.05
CA TYR A 43 -8.77 13.09 -8.22
C TYR A 43 -7.54 13.36 -9.06
N ASP A 44 -6.89 14.50 -8.85
CA ASP A 44 -5.61 14.84 -9.49
C ASP A 44 -4.49 13.88 -9.04
N LEU A 45 -4.52 13.48 -7.76
CA LEU A 45 -3.58 12.55 -7.17
C LEU A 45 -4.28 11.57 -6.22
N ILE A 46 -4.01 10.30 -6.40
CA ILE A 46 -4.41 9.24 -5.46
C ILE A 46 -3.16 8.75 -4.74
N VAL A 47 -3.19 8.74 -3.40
CA VAL A 47 -2.10 8.26 -2.54
C VAL A 47 -2.54 7.01 -1.80
N TYR A 48 -1.86 5.90 -2.05
CA TYR A 48 -2.10 4.63 -1.39
C TYR A 48 -1.10 4.39 -0.27
N GLN A 49 -1.57 4.18 0.95
CA GLN A 49 -0.75 3.77 2.09
C GLN A 49 -0.77 2.24 2.17
N LEU A 50 0.30 1.57 1.73
CA LEU A 50 0.31 0.13 1.54
C LEU A 50 1.31 -0.57 2.45
N GLY A 51 0.87 -1.64 3.11
CA GLY A 51 1.68 -2.49 3.97
C GLY A 51 1.03 -3.85 4.22
N ASN A 52 1.63 -4.65 5.11
CA ASN A 52 1.14 -5.99 5.41
C ASN A 52 -0.08 -6.05 6.35
N ALA A 53 -0.46 -4.96 6.99
CA ALA A 53 -1.60 -4.95 7.90
C ALA A 53 -2.93 -5.19 7.15
N LYS A 54 -3.87 -5.87 7.82
CA LYS A 54 -5.18 -6.20 7.23
C LYS A 54 -5.96 -4.97 6.78
N CYS A 55 -5.78 -3.83 7.45
CA CYS A 55 -6.43 -2.57 7.08
C CYS A 55 -6.03 -2.05 5.69
N HIS A 56 -4.99 -2.61 5.06
CA HIS A 56 -4.58 -2.25 3.70
C HIS A 56 -5.18 -3.19 2.62
N ASP A 57 -5.88 -4.27 3.01
CA ASP A 57 -6.34 -5.28 2.06
C ASP A 57 -7.33 -4.72 1.02
N TYR A 58 -8.16 -3.75 1.40
CA TYR A 58 -9.12 -3.13 0.49
C TYR A 58 -8.46 -2.24 -0.59
N ILE A 59 -7.21 -1.82 -0.38
CA ILE A 59 -6.50 -0.90 -1.29
C ILE A 59 -6.17 -1.56 -2.64
N TRP A 60 -5.86 -2.85 -2.63
CA TRP A 60 -5.32 -3.56 -3.80
C TRP A 60 -6.14 -3.43 -5.08
N PRO A 61 -7.46 -3.68 -5.10
CA PRO A 61 -8.24 -3.56 -6.33
C PRO A 61 -8.29 -2.12 -6.87
N TYR A 62 -8.31 -1.12 -5.99
CA TYR A 62 -8.31 0.27 -6.39
C TYR A 62 -6.98 0.71 -7.00
N MET A 63 -5.87 0.30 -6.38
CA MET A 63 -4.52 0.59 -6.86
C MET A 63 -4.29 0.01 -8.27
N PHE A 64 -4.77 -1.20 -8.54
CA PHE A 64 -4.67 -1.81 -9.87
C PHE A 64 -5.54 -1.10 -10.91
N ARG A 65 -6.66 -0.57 -10.51
CA ARG A 65 -7.61 0.10 -11.41
C ARG A 65 -7.27 1.57 -11.64
N TYR A 66 -6.76 2.25 -10.63
CA TYR A 66 -6.48 3.69 -10.62
C TYR A 66 -5.04 3.93 -10.15
N PRO A 67 -4.06 3.83 -11.06
CA PRO A 67 -2.65 4.03 -10.71
C PRO A 67 -2.37 5.38 -10.06
N GLY A 68 -1.65 5.38 -8.93
CA GLY A 68 -1.32 6.57 -8.16
C GLY A 68 0.07 6.52 -7.52
N LEU A 69 0.30 7.36 -6.53
CA LEU A 69 1.46 7.28 -5.65
C LEU A 69 1.22 6.17 -4.61
N VAL A 70 2.13 5.22 -4.52
CA VAL A 70 2.10 4.17 -3.49
C VAL A 70 3.19 4.44 -2.46
N VAL A 71 2.80 4.68 -1.21
CA VAL A 71 3.70 4.76 -0.07
C VAL A 71 3.79 3.37 0.55
N LEU A 72 4.95 2.73 0.43
CA LEU A 72 5.21 1.41 1.00
C LEU A 72 5.71 1.52 2.43
N HIS A 73 4.95 0.96 3.37
CA HIS A 73 5.34 0.82 4.77
C HIS A 73 6.22 -0.42 5.01
N ASP A 74 6.04 -1.44 4.17
CA ASP A 74 6.77 -2.71 4.24
C ASP A 74 7.47 -3.01 2.91
N GLY A 75 8.75 -3.38 2.95
CA GLY A 75 9.49 -3.91 1.80
C GLY A 75 9.17 -5.37 1.50
N GLN A 76 8.17 -5.94 2.15
CA GLN A 76 7.77 -7.34 2.05
C GLN A 76 6.24 -7.43 2.13
N LEU A 77 5.58 -7.77 1.02
CA LEU A 77 4.11 -7.81 0.92
C LEU A 77 3.54 -9.22 0.75
N HIS A 78 4.38 -10.25 0.75
CA HIS A 78 3.95 -11.62 0.53
C HIS A 78 2.86 -12.07 1.51
N GLN A 79 2.99 -11.70 2.79
CA GLN A 79 1.98 -12.04 3.81
C GLN A 79 0.61 -11.43 3.52
N ALA A 80 0.56 -10.18 3.04
CA ALA A 80 -0.69 -9.55 2.64
C ALA A 80 -1.34 -10.32 1.47
N ARG A 81 -0.53 -10.76 0.47
CA ARG A 81 -1.04 -11.50 -0.68
C ARG A 81 -1.49 -12.93 -0.31
N VAL A 82 -0.72 -13.63 0.52
CA VAL A 82 -1.15 -14.92 1.11
C VAL A 82 -2.50 -14.77 1.82
N ARG A 83 -2.62 -13.78 2.71
CA ARG A 83 -3.85 -13.54 3.44
C ARG A 83 -5.03 -13.26 2.50
N LEU A 84 -4.83 -12.40 1.51
CA LEU A 84 -5.90 -11.95 0.63
C LEU A 84 -6.32 -13.06 -0.37
N LEU A 85 -5.39 -13.79 -0.95
CA LEU A 85 -5.67 -14.76 -1.99
C LEU A 85 -5.93 -16.17 -1.44
N LEU A 86 -5.08 -16.69 -0.56
CA LEU A 86 -5.21 -18.06 -0.10
C LEU A 86 -6.36 -18.25 0.88
N LYS A 87 -6.68 -17.27 1.74
CA LYS A 87 -7.87 -17.33 2.59
C LYS A 87 -9.17 -17.35 1.79
N GLN A 88 -9.17 -16.74 0.61
CA GLN A 88 -10.30 -16.77 -0.32
C GLN A 88 -10.27 -17.98 -1.27
N LYS A 89 -9.34 -18.92 -1.06
CA LYS A 89 -9.12 -20.11 -1.91
C LYS A 89 -8.81 -19.78 -3.38
N ARG A 90 -8.25 -18.60 -3.64
CA ARG A 90 -7.84 -18.13 -4.96
C ARG A 90 -6.42 -18.61 -5.28
N TYR A 91 -6.24 -19.92 -5.34
CA TYR A 91 -4.92 -20.56 -5.47
C TYR A 91 -4.23 -20.25 -6.80
N GLU A 92 -4.99 -20.28 -7.90
CA GLU A 92 -4.45 -19.99 -9.23
C GLU A 92 -4.03 -18.52 -9.36
N ASP A 93 -4.81 -17.59 -8.80
CA ASP A 93 -4.44 -16.17 -8.78
C ASP A 93 -3.16 -15.95 -7.96
N TYR A 94 -3.03 -16.63 -6.81
CA TYR A 94 -1.80 -16.55 -6.01
C TYR A 94 -0.60 -17.09 -6.78
N ARG A 95 -0.74 -18.25 -7.45
CA ARG A 95 0.32 -18.84 -8.28
C ARG A 95 0.74 -17.89 -9.38
N ALA A 96 -0.21 -17.40 -10.17
CA ALA A 96 0.06 -16.48 -11.26
C ALA A 96 0.74 -15.19 -10.79
N GLU A 97 0.28 -14.63 -9.67
CA GLU A 97 0.89 -13.43 -9.10
C GLU A 97 2.29 -13.73 -8.53
N PHE A 98 2.50 -14.88 -7.91
CA PHE A 98 3.82 -15.30 -7.42
C PHE A 98 4.81 -15.44 -8.58
N GLU A 99 4.45 -16.16 -9.64
CA GLU A 99 5.26 -16.35 -10.85
C GLU A 99 5.58 -15.00 -11.53
N TYR A 100 4.61 -14.11 -11.61
CA TYR A 100 4.83 -12.75 -12.13
C TYR A 100 5.84 -11.95 -11.29
N ASN A 101 5.73 -12.02 -9.97
CA ASN A 101 6.63 -11.32 -9.07
C ASN A 101 8.06 -11.91 -9.07
N HIS A 102 8.18 -13.20 -9.29
CA HIS A 102 9.40 -13.98 -9.16
C HIS A 102 9.59 -14.96 -10.32
N PRO A 103 9.83 -14.46 -11.55
CA PRO A 103 9.92 -15.30 -12.74
C PRO A 103 11.09 -16.31 -12.68
N ASP A 104 12.11 -16.00 -11.88
CA ASP A 104 13.29 -16.86 -11.70
C ASP A 104 13.13 -17.85 -10.54
N ALA A 105 12.03 -17.80 -9.81
CA ALA A 105 11.77 -18.76 -8.74
C ALA A 105 11.36 -20.11 -9.31
N ARG A 106 11.73 -21.19 -8.59
CA ARG A 106 11.27 -22.53 -8.96
C ARG A 106 9.74 -22.61 -8.85
N ALA A 107 9.12 -23.28 -9.80
CA ALA A 107 7.66 -23.39 -9.88
C ALA A 107 7.01 -24.04 -8.64
N ASP A 108 7.74 -24.93 -7.94
CA ASP A 108 7.25 -25.60 -6.73
C ASP A 108 7.12 -24.67 -5.51
N ILE A 109 7.80 -23.52 -5.49
CA ILE A 109 7.72 -22.56 -4.38
C ILE A 109 6.30 -22.01 -4.20
N ALA A 110 5.60 -21.70 -5.28
CA ALA A 110 4.21 -21.26 -5.21
C ALA A 110 3.31 -22.34 -4.58
N TYR A 111 3.53 -23.61 -4.93
CA TYR A 111 2.79 -24.74 -4.33
C TYR A 111 3.09 -24.91 -2.84
N LEU A 112 4.34 -24.70 -2.42
CA LEU A 112 4.69 -24.70 -1.00
C LEU A 112 3.96 -23.57 -0.26
N GLY A 113 3.81 -22.40 -0.90
CA GLY A 113 3.01 -21.29 -0.37
C GLY A 113 1.54 -21.67 -0.18
N ILE A 114 0.92 -22.28 -1.20
CA ILE A 114 -0.45 -22.75 -1.17
C ILE A 114 -0.66 -23.83 -0.09
N ALA A 115 0.31 -24.71 0.09
CA ALA A 115 0.29 -25.76 1.11
C ALA A 115 0.58 -25.25 2.53
N GLY A 116 0.93 -23.95 2.70
CA GLY A 116 1.27 -23.38 3.99
C GLY A 116 2.66 -23.79 4.53
N LEU A 117 3.52 -24.30 3.65
CA LEU A 117 4.84 -24.87 4.02
C LEU A 117 6.00 -23.86 3.91
N LEU A 118 5.77 -22.64 3.47
CA LEU A 118 6.84 -21.64 3.35
C LEU A 118 7.33 -21.13 4.70
N GLY A 119 6.49 -21.04 5.72
CA GLY A 119 6.88 -20.50 7.02
C GLY A 119 7.54 -19.11 6.88
N SER A 120 8.69 -18.94 7.51
CA SER A 120 9.49 -17.70 7.41
C SER A 120 10.17 -17.52 6.05
N LEU A 121 10.25 -18.57 5.22
CA LEU A 121 10.90 -18.49 3.90
C LEU A 121 10.21 -17.52 2.94
N HIS A 122 8.94 -17.13 3.20
CA HIS A 122 8.24 -16.12 2.40
C HIS A 122 8.99 -14.78 2.33
N TYR A 123 9.89 -14.47 3.28
CA TYR A 123 10.74 -13.27 3.23
C TYR A 123 11.68 -13.22 2.03
N PHE A 124 12.03 -14.34 1.43
CA PHE A 124 12.85 -14.38 0.22
C PHE A 124 12.07 -13.96 -1.05
N TRP A 125 10.74 -13.93 -0.97
CA TRP A 125 9.86 -13.58 -2.09
C TRP A 125 8.91 -12.43 -1.73
N PRO A 126 9.37 -11.16 -1.78
CA PRO A 126 8.64 -10.01 -1.24
C PRO A 126 7.37 -9.59 -2.02
N MET A 127 7.12 -10.11 -3.21
CA MET A 127 5.93 -9.83 -4.03
C MET A 127 5.70 -8.33 -4.31
N LEU A 128 6.76 -7.60 -4.67
CA LEU A 128 6.73 -6.16 -4.89
C LEU A 128 6.53 -5.75 -6.35
N ARG A 129 6.86 -6.64 -7.33
CA ARG A 129 6.78 -6.31 -8.76
C ARG A 129 5.38 -5.87 -9.17
N THR A 130 4.34 -6.56 -8.68
CA THR A 130 2.95 -6.22 -8.95
C THR A 130 2.62 -4.78 -8.52
N VAL A 131 3.08 -4.37 -7.34
CA VAL A 131 2.86 -3.01 -6.82
C VAL A 131 3.65 -1.98 -7.62
N VAL A 132 4.95 -2.25 -7.83
CA VAL A 132 5.85 -1.32 -8.52
C VAL A 132 5.35 -1.04 -9.95
N ASN A 133 4.92 -2.07 -10.65
CA ASN A 133 4.43 -1.93 -12.02
C ASN A 133 3.00 -1.34 -12.13
N SER A 134 2.24 -1.36 -11.04
CA SER A 134 0.89 -0.76 -10.99
C SER A 134 0.91 0.69 -10.52
N ALA A 135 1.97 1.15 -9.87
CA ALA A 135 2.09 2.50 -9.35
C ALA A 135 2.59 3.49 -10.42
N ARG A 136 2.17 4.76 -10.32
CA ARG A 136 2.83 5.85 -11.06
C ARG A 136 4.18 6.21 -10.44
N VAL A 137 4.23 6.19 -9.11
CA VAL A 137 5.43 6.42 -8.31
C VAL A 137 5.33 5.55 -7.07
N VAL A 138 6.44 4.96 -6.64
CA VAL A 138 6.56 4.27 -5.37
C VAL A 138 7.40 5.12 -4.43
N ALA A 139 6.90 5.40 -3.24
CA ALA A 139 7.64 6.08 -2.19
C ALA A 139 7.91 5.14 -1.01
N VAL A 140 9.13 5.20 -0.47
CA VAL A 140 9.54 4.41 0.70
C VAL A 140 10.23 5.28 1.74
N HIS A 141 10.31 4.82 2.99
CA HIS A 141 10.81 5.64 4.09
C HIS A 141 12.32 5.61 4.28
N ASN A 142 13.01 4.59 3.78
CA ASN A 142 14.45 4.44 3.98
C ASN A 142 15.23 4.38 2.67
N ALA A 143 16.49 4.86 2.71
CA ALA A 143 17.34 4.95 1.53
C ALA A 143 17.86 3.59 1.04
N ILE A 144 17.90 2.58 1.91
CA ILE A 144 18.36 1.23 1.53
C ILE A 144 17.32 0.62 0.60
N LEU A 145 16.05 0.63 1.02
CA LEU A 145 14.95 0.09 0.22
C LEU A 145 14.79 0.85 -1.12
N VAL A 146 15.04 2.17 -1.15
CA VAL A 146 15.06 2.93 -2.42
C VAL A 146 16.06 2.30 -3.38
N ARG A 147 17.32 2.09 -2.95
CA ARG A 147 18.37 1.52 -3.81
C ARG A 147 18.02 0.10 -4.27
N GLU A 148 17.60 -0.76 -3.34
CA GLU A 148 17.20 -2.13 -3.66
C GLU A 148 16.08 -2.18 -4.70
N LEU A 149 15.09 -1.30 -4.59
CA LEU A 149 14.00 -1.23 -5.54
C LEU A 149 14.43 -0.63 -6.88
N GLN A 150 15.29 0.40 -6.88
CA GLN A 150 15.82 0.99 -8.11
C GLN A 150 16.70 0.00 -8.87
N ASP A 151 17.54 -0.76 -8.17
CA ASP A 151 18.37 -1.80 -8.79
C ASP A 151 17.52 -2.93 -9.39
N ARG A 152 16.43 -3.29 -8.71
CA ARG A 152 15.54 -4.37 -9.15
C ARG A 152 14.53 -3.94 -10.22
N PHE A 153 14.13 -2.66 -10.22
CA PHE A 153 13.12 -2.09 -11.12
C PHE A 153 13.62 -0.76 -11.71
N PRO A 154 14.63 -0.78 -12.59
CA PRO A 154 15.30 0.44 -13.07
C PRO A 154 14.37 1.39 -13.84
N GLU A 155 13.30 0.88 -14.45
CA GLU A 155 12.32 1.70 -15.19
C GLU A 155 11.26 2.35 -14.29
N ALA A 156 11.18 1.95 -13.01
CA ALA A 156 10.17 2.44 -12.10
C ALA A 156 10.60 3.76 -11.44
N ARG A 157 9.63 4.64 -11.22
CA ARG A 157 9.84 5.87 -10.42
C ARG A 157 9.76 5.54 -8.94
N ILE A 158 10.90 5.52 -8.28
CA ILE A 158 11.03 5.18 -6.86
C ILE A 158 11.71 6.33 -6.13
N ASP A 159 11.02 6.88 -5.13
CA ASP A 159 11.47 8.02 -4.37
C ASP A 159 11.45 7.76 -2.86
N ARG A 160 12.18 8.59 -2.14
CA ARG A 160 12.20 8.56 -0.69
C ARG A 160 11.27 9.62 -0.10
N ILE A 161 10.36 9.20 0.75
CA ILE A 161 9.57 10.10 1.60
C ILE A 161 10.00 9.95 3.06
N ARG A 162 10.33 11.06 3.73
CA ARG A 162 10.69 11.01 5.15
C ARG A 162 9.44 10.75 5.99
N MET A 163 9.55 9.87 6.99
CA MET A 163 8.51 9.76 7.99
C MET A 163 8.39 11.09 8.74
N GLY A 164 7.17 11.62 8.83
CA GLY A 164 6.90 12.78 9.67
C GLY A 164 7.04 12.41 11.15
N VAL A 165 7.95 13.08 11.85
CA VAL A 165 8.05 12.99 13.30
C VAL A 165 7.37 14.21 13.88
N PRO A 166 6.46 14.08 14.87
CA PRO A 166 5.89 15.23 15.57
C PRO A 166 7.02 16.08 16.15
N ASN A 167 6.96 17.40 15.93
CA ASN A 167 7.95 18.29 16.50
C ASN A 167 7.74 18.41 18.01
N ALA A 168 8.61 17.79 18.81
CA ALA A 168 8.51 17.77 20.27
C ALA A 168 8.44 19.20 20.90
N ALA A 169 8.98 20.20 20.21
CA ALA A 169 8.90 21.60 20.64
C ALA A 169 7.49 22.22 20.52
N ALA A 170 6.59 21.63 19.73
CA ALA A 170 5.20 22.11 19.64
C ALA A 170 4.31 21.54 20.77
N ALA A 171 4.67 20.39 21.32
CA ALA A 171 3.91 19.75 22.41
C ALA A 171 4.09 20.46 23.76
N SER A 172 5.26 21.07 24.03
CA SER A 172 5.54 21.74 25.31
C SER A 172 4.86 23.10 25.48
N ARG A 173 4.27 23.67 24.41
CA ARG A 173 3.54 24.94 24.47
C ARG A 173 2.04 24.79 24.82
N ALA A 174 1.50 23.58 24.77
CA ALA A 174 0.09 23.34 25.04
C ALA A 174 -0.20 23.03 26.54
N GLU A 175 0.82 22.83 27.37
CA GLU A 175 0.66 22.51 28.80
C GLU A 175 0.79 23.71 29.76
N HIS A 176 0.90 24.92 29.22
CA HIS A 176 1.02 26.17 30.03
C HIS A 176 0.00 27.24 29.62
N ILE A 177 -1.26 26.88 29.48
CA ILE A 177 -2.39 27.86 29.45
C ILE A 177 -3.51 27.32 30.32
#